data_3abfdac4c49a421afc89cdcbce514184
#
_entry.id   3abfdac4c49a421afc89cdcbce514184
#
_cell.length_a   1.000
_cell.length_b   1.000
_cell.length_c   1.000
_cell.angle_alpha   90.00
_cell.angle_beta   90.00
_cell.angle_gamma   90.00
#
_symmetry.space_group_name_H-M   'P 1'
#
loop_
_entity.id
_entity.type
_entity.pdbx_description
1 polymer ?
#
loop_
_entity_poly.entity_id
_entity_poly.type
_entity_poly.pdbx_seq_one_letter_code
_entity_poly.pdbx_strand_id
1 'polypeptide(L)'
;MKVILLANASEFLDRTSGFRSREPYLTNVMGSTATSVAIGLRSYDKMSWWVVEDDAGTVCAMMMRTAPHNLVLSPMPLEAIDVAAAAVAVHDPEIPGLSGSRTLVESFLARFIDLSHQELRGEIVRNLLVYVLGTLLAPPPGPGTWRVASSSEFDLLITWWNGFANDTGVERHGLEEGLRASLDDGRVYLWIDGGQPVCAVGHSPIVDVPSGSVARIGPVYTPPEMRRRGYAGQLTAAVSAQLMGRGIGLMLFTDMANATSNGVYTRLGYEKIDEIVECAVQHV
;
A
#
# COMPACT_ATOMS: atom_id res chain seq x y z
N MET A 1 8.19 -9.53 25.74
CA MET A 1 8.14 -8.65 24.55
C MET A 1 8.10 -7.19 24.94
N LYS A 2 8.63 -6.27 24.13
CA LYS A 2 8.58 -4.82 24.37
C LYS A 2 8.27 -4.07 23.08
N VAL A 3 7.61 -2.91 23.20
CA VAL A 3 7.36 -1.98 22.10
C VAL A 3 8.34 -0.81 22.22
N ILE A 4 8.91 -0.41 21.11
CA ILE A 4 9.82 0.73 21.01
C ILE A 4 9.23 1.71 19.99
N LEU A 5 9.00 2.94 20.43
CA LEU A 5 8.71 4.06 19.54
C LEU A 5 10.04 4.61 19.01
N LEU A 6 10.17 4.66 17.71
CA LEU A 6 11.39 5.11 17.04
C LEU A 6 11.29 6.60 16.67
N ALA A 7 12.45 7.26 16.61
CA ALA A 7 12.50 8.71 16.45
C ALA A 7 12.09 9.20 15.05
N ASN A 8 12.35 8.40 14.01
CA ASN A 8 12.13 8.81 12.63
C ASN A 8 12.04 7.61 11.66
N ALA A 9 11.69 7.91 10.41
CA ALA A 9 11.55 6.93 9.35
C ALA A 9 12.85 6.19 8.99
N SER A 10 14.01 6.85 9.07
CA SER A 10 15.30 6.22 8.78
C SER A 10 15.63 5.14 9.81
N GLU A 11 15.49 5.45 11.10
CA GLU A 11 15.67 4.48 12.17
C GLU A 11 14.69 3.30 12.03
N PHE A 12 13.43 3.59 11.64
CA PHE A 12 12.44 2.56 11.40
C PHE A 12 12.85 1.62 10.25
N LEU A 13 13.35 2.16 9.15
CA LEU A 13 13.84 1.36 8.03
C LEU A 13 15.02 0.47 8.43
N ASP A 14 15.96 1.00 9.19
CA ASP A 14 17.15 0.26 9.64
C ASP A 14 16.77 -0.87 10.59
N ARG A 15 15.99 -0.56 11.64
CA ARG A 15 15.58 -1.52 12.66
C ARG A 15 14.69 -2.64 12.11
N THR A 16 13.85 -2.34 11.12
CA THR A 16 12.90 -3.32 10.53
C THR A 16 13.46 -4.06 9.33
N SER A 17 14.68 -3.78 8.88
CA SER A 17 15.26 -4.34 7.65
C SER A 17 15.19 -5.87 7.60
N GLY A 18 15.60 -6.56 8.66
CA GLY A 18 15.54 -8.02 8.77
C GLY A 18 14.10 -8.56 8.78
N PHE A 19 13.17 -7.87 9.46
CA PHE A 19 11.76 -8.26 9.49
C PHE A 19 11.11 -8.06 8.11
N ARG A 20 11.31 -6.90 7.48
CA ARG A 20 10.82 -6.61 6.13
C ARG A 20 11.38 -7.56 5.08
N SER A 21 12.59 -8.08 5.30
CA SER A 21 13.20 -9.08 4.41
C SER A 21 12.48 -10.42 4.45
N ARG A 22 11.88 -10.80 5.58
CA ARG A 22 11.07 -12.01 5.72
C ARG A 22 9.65 -11.84 5.18
N GLU A 23 9.11 -10.61 5.29
CA GLU A 23 7.74 -10.27 4.91
C GLU A 23 7.69 -9.09 3.91
N PRO A 24 8.39 -9.18 2.76
CA PRO A 24 8.64 -8.02 1.90
C PRO A 24 7.38 -7.46 1.26
N TYR A 25 6.38 -8.30 1.02
CA TYR A 25 5.11 -7.88 0.42
C TYR A 25 4.14 -7.30 1.46
N LEU A 26 3.96 -7.97 2.59
CA LEU A 26 3.01 -7.54 3.63
C LEU A 26 3.49 -6.29 4.38
N THR A 27 4.77 -5.97 4.32
CA THR A 27 5.34 -4.75 4.91
C THR A 27 5.61 -3.63 3.88
N ASN A 28 5.28 -3.84 2.60
CA ASN A 28 5.60 -2.91 1.52
C ASN A 28 5.02 -1.50 1.72
N VAL A 29 3.78 -1.38 2.21
CA VAL A 29 3.15 -0.07 2.48
C VAL A 29 4.00 0.71 3.48
N MET A 30 4.36 0.10 4.61
CA MET A 30 5.18 0.75 5.64
C MET A 30 6.58 1.07 5.13
N GLY A 31 7.21 0.13 4.42
CA GLY A 31 8.54 0.34 3.83
C GLY A 31 8.55 1.47 2.81
N SER A 32 7.60 1.50 1.87
CA SER A 32 7.54 2.53 0.82
C SER A 32 7.17 3.92 1.37
N THR A 33 6.31 3.98 2.39
CA THR A 33 5.98 5.23 3.09
C THR A 33 7.18 5.75 3.87
N ALA A 34 7.82 4.90 4.67
CA ALA A 34 9.01 5.28 5.43
C ALA A 34 10.16 5.72 4.52
N THR A 35 10.38 5.04 3.39
CA THR A 35 11.36 5.45 2.38
C THR A 35 11.04 6.86 1.85
N SER A 36 9.79 7.11 1.46
CA SER A 36 9.37 8.43 0.95
C SER A 36 9.58 9.54 1.97
N VAL A 37 9.31 9.27 3.25
CA VAL A 37 9.53 10.24 4.34
C VAL A 37 11.03 10.44 4.59
N ALA A 38 11.80 9.38 4.65
CA ALA A 38 13.24 9.45 4.94
C ALA A 38 14.02 10.26 3.91
N ILE A 39 13.61 10.24 2.64
CA ILE A 39 14.26 11.01 1.55
C ILE A 39 13.55 12.36 1.27
N GLY A 40 12.57 12.75 2.09
CA GLY A 40 11.90 14.05 1.99
C GLY A 40 10.87 14.18 0.86
N LEU A 41 10.44 13.07 0.23
CA LEU A 41 9.40 13.08 -0.81
C LEU A 41 7.99 13.23 -0.23
N ARG A 42 7.80 12.91 1.05
CA ARG A 42 6.51 13.05 1.76
C ARG A 42 6.74 13.54 3.18
N SER A 43 5.80 14.32 3.66
CA SER A 43 5.71 14.76 5.05
C SER A 43 4.27 14.59 5.54
N TYR A 44 4.12 14.40 6.85
CA TYR A 44 2.84 14.27 7.53
C TYR A 44 2.91 15.02 8.85
N ASP A 45 1.81 15.61 9.29
CA ASP A 45 1.76 16.41 10.52
C ASP A 45 2.14 15.61 11.77
N LYS A 46 1.75 14.34 11.80
CA LYS A 46 2.10 13.40 12.87
C LYS A 46 2.50 12.06 12.26
N MET A 47 3.66 11.58 12.68
CA MET A 47 4.20 10.28 12.27
C MET A 47 4.62 9.50 13.50
N SER A 48 4.26 8.23 13.53
CA SER A 48 4.63 7.31 14.61
C SER A 48 5.12 6.00 14.04
N TRP A 49 6.26 5.55 14.52
CA TRP A 49 6.99 4.39 14.03
C TRP A 49 7.27 3.47 15.21
N TRP A 50 6.69 2.29 15.24
CA TRP A 50 6.90 1.33 16.34
C TRP A 50 7.47 0.04 15.82
N VAL A 51 8.31 -0.58 16.63
CA VAL A 51 8.72 -1.97 16.51
C VAL A 51 8.33 -2.73 17.76
N VAL A 52 7.99 -4.00 17.59
CA VAL A 52 7.82 -4.94 18.68
C VAL A 52 9.00 -5.91 18.64
N GLU A 53 9.71 -6.03 19.75
CA GLU A 53 10.79 -6.98 19.92
C GLU A 53 10.37 -8.11 20.86
N ASP A 54 10.80 -9.32 20.51
CA ASP A 54 10.71 -10.48 21.38
C ASP A 54 11.70 -10.39 22.55
N ASP A 55 11.73 -11.39 23.42
CA ASP A 55 12.62 -11.42 24.60
C ASP A 55 14.10 -11.58 24.22
N ALA A 56 14.41 -12.00 22.99
CA ALA A 56 15.74 -12.06 22.43
C ALA A 56 16.19 -10.73 21.78
N GLY A 57 15.29 -9.72 21.73
CA GLY A 57 15.55 -8.43 21.08
C GLY A 57 15.41 -8.47 19.55
N THR A 58 14.77 -9.50 19.01
CA THR A 58 14.49 -9.61 17.58
C THR A 58 13.19 -8.93 17.25
N VAL A 59 13.16 -8.11 16.18
CA VAL A 59 11.92 -7.49 15.70
C VAL A 59 10.98 -8.57 15.17
N CYS A 60 9.83 -8.72 15.81
CA CYS A 60 8.77 -9.66 15.48
C CYS A 60 7.51 -8.99 14.91
N ALA A 61 7.38 -7.66 15.02
CA ALA A 61 6.34 -6.88 14.38
C ALA A 61 6.77 -5.41 14.20
N MET A 62 6.05 -4.72 13.32
CA MET A 62 6.20 -3.29 13.12
C MET A 62 4.82 -2.64 12.94
N MET A 63 4.68 -1.39 13.37
CA MET A 63 3.48 -0.60 13.20
C MET A 63 3.85 0.81 12.74
N MET A 64 2.98 1.42 11.96
CA MET A 64 3.18 2.77 11.43
C MET A 64 1.87 3.53 11.39
N ARG A 65 1.91 4.77 11.83
CA ARG A 65 0.86 5.74 11.55
C ARG A 65 1.43 7.02 10.95
N THR A 66 0.80 7.49 9.89
CA THR A 66 1.04 8.80 9.27
C THR A 66 -0.31 9.52 9.20
N ALA A 67 -0.56 10.43 10.15
CA ALA A 67 -1.86 11.10 10.23
C ALA A 67 -2.15 11.90 8.93
N PRO A 68 -3.41 11.89 8.44
CA PRO A 68 -4.63 11.40 9.10
C PRO A 68 -4.94 9.90 8.89
N HIS A 69 -4.06 9.15 8.22
CA HIS A 69 -4.32 7.74 7.83
C HIS A 69 -4.43 6.78 9.02
N ASN A 70 -4.93 5.59 8.75
CA ASN A 70 -5.05 4.50 9.71
C ASN A 70 -3.70 4.05 10.27
N LEU A 71 -3.72 3.45 11.46
CA LEU A 71 -2.61 2.67 11.98
C LEU A 71 -2.47 1.38 11.14
N VAL A 72 -1.30 1.20 10.54
CA VAL A 72 -0.97 0.01 9.76
C VAL A 72 -0.25 -0.98 10.65
N LEU A 73 -0.75 -2.21 10.70
CA LEU A 73 -0.21 -3.33 11.46
C LEU A 73 0.47 -4.32 10.50
N SER A 74 1.74 -4.66 10.76
CA SER A 74 2.37 -5.80 10.08
C SER A 74 1.82 -7.12 10.62
N PRO A 75 2.09 -8.26 9.98
CA PRO A 75 1.98 -9.54 10.67
C PRO A 75 2.69 -9.48 12.01
N MET A 76 2.04 -10.01 13.07
CA MET A 76 2.62 -10.09 14.41
C MET A 76 2.10 -11.31 15.18
N PRO A 77 2.88 -11.85 16.13
CA PRO A 77 2.42 -12.88 17.06
C PRO A 77 1.25 -12.38 17.89
N LEU A 78 0.26 -13.24 18.18
CA LEU A 78 -0.92 -12.85 18.96
C LEU A 78 -0.55 -12.35 20.37
N GLU A 79 0.49 -12.91 20.98
CA GLU A 79 1.04 -12.49 22.26
C GLU A 79 1.67 -11.08 22.24
N ALA A 80 1.95 -10.52 21.09
CA ALA A 80 2.44 -9.16 20.94
C ALA A 80 1.32 -8.10 20.96
N ILE A 81 0.06 -8.51 20.75
CA ILE A 81 -1.07 -7.59 20.60
C ILE A 81 -1.28 -6.75 21.87
N ASP A 82 -1.19 -7.35 23.04
CA ASP A 82 -1.41 -6.65 24.31
C ASP A 82 -0.43 -5.49 24.51
N VAL A 83 0.86 -5.76 24.32
CA VAL A 83 1.91 -4.73 24.46
C VAL A 83 1.83 -3.69 23.36
N ALA A 84 1.49 -4.10 22.13
CA ALA A 84 1.33 -3.21 20.98
C ALA A 84 0.13 -2.27 21.16
N ALA A 85 -1.04 -2.79 21.53
CA ALA A 85 -2.24 -2.00 21.77
C ALA A 85 -2.05 -1.02 22.95
N ALA A 86 -1.39 -1.46 24.01
CA ALA A 86 -1.09 -0.59 25.16
C ALA A 86 -0.17 0.57 24.78
N ALA A 87 0.87 0.31 23.98
CA ALA A 87 1.76 1.37 23.52
C ALA A 87 1.05 2.40 22.63
N VAL A 88 0.16 1.95 21.76
CA VAL A 88 -0.64 2.84 20.89
C VAL A 88 -1.66 3.61 21.73
N ALA A 89 -2.37 2.98 22.66
CA ALA A 89 -3.35 3.66 23.50
C ALA A 89 -2.74 4.80 24.34
N VAL A 90 -1.48 4.66 24.74
CA VAL A 90 -0.75 5.71 25.48
C VAL A 90 -0.25 6.82 24.56
N HIS A 91 0.30 6.47 23.39
CA HIS A 91 0.99 7.43 22.53
C HIS A 91 0.07 8.12 21.51
N ASP A 92 -0.92 7.40 21.02
CA ASP A 92 -1.81 7.83 19.94
C ASP A 92 -3.23 7.28 20.14
N PRO A 93 -3.97 7.77 21.19
CA PRO A 93 -5.28 7.24 21.54
C PRO A 93 -6.38 7.55 20.53
N GLU A 94 -6.14 8.47 19.59
CA GLU A 94 -7.12 8.95 18.59
C GLU A 94 -6.83 8.41 17.20
N ILE A 95 -6.62 7.09 17.08
CA ILE A 95 -6.46 6.48 15.76
C ILE A 95 -7.80 6.47 15.01
N PRO A 96 -7.85 6.92 13.73
CA PRO A 96 -9.09 6.92 12.95
C PRO A 96 -9.49 5.52 12.48
N GLY A 97 -8.55 4.58 12.51
CA GLY A 97 -8.76 3.21 12.06
C GLY A 97 -7.51 2.37 12.07
N LEU A 98 -7.68 1.13 11.64
CA LEU A 98 -6.66 0.08 11.59
C LEU A 98 -6.60 -0.53 10.19
N SER A 99 -5.42 -0.96 9.77
CA SER A 99 -5.22 -1.75 8.56
C SER A 99 -4.27 -2.92 8.84
N GLY A 100 -4.68 -4.13 8.46
CA GLY A 100 -3.92 -5.37 8.67
C GLY A 100 -4.77 -6.61 8.37
N SER A 101 -4.28 -7.81 8.68
CA SER A 101 -5.09 -9.03 8.55
C SER A 101 -6.33 -8.95 9.47
N ARG A 102 -7.45 -9.54 9.05
CA ARG A 102 -8.73 -9.44 9.78
C ARG A 102 -8.59 -9.83 11.26
N THR A 103 -8.05 -11.02 11.52
CA THR A 103 -7.89 -11.51 12.89
C THR A 103 -7.04 -10.58 13.76
N LEU A 104 -5.97 -10.05 13.18
CA LEU A 104 -5.10 -9.12 13.87
C LEU A 104 -5.80 -7.80 14.19
N VAL A 105 -6.51 -7.22 13.22
CA VAL A 105 -7.26 -5.97 13.39
C VAL A 105 -8.35 -6.13 14.45
N GLU A 106 -9.14 -7.19 14.40
CA GLU A 106 -10.20 -7.47 15.37
C GLU A 106 -9.65 -7.66 16.80
N SER A 107 -8.57 -8.43 16.95
CA SER A 107 -7.94 -8.66 18.25
C SER A 107 -7.28 -7.41 18.82
N PHE A 108 -6.56 -6.66 17.98
CA PHE A 108 -5.91 -5.40 18.35
C PHE A 108 -6.96 -4.36 18.78
N LEU A 109 -8.03 -4.21 17.98
CA LEU A 109 -9.10 -3.26 18.26
C LEU A 109 -9.80 -3.56 19.60
N ALA A 110 -10.15 -4.82 19.84
CA ALA A 110 -10.77 -5.22 21.10
C ALA A 110 -9.88 -4.80 22.28
N ARG A 111 -8.59 -5.10 22.21
CA ARG A 111 -7.65 -4.73 23.27
C ARG A 111 -7.43 -3.22 23.39
N PHE A 112 -7.39 -2.51 22.25
CA PHE A 112 -7.25 -1.05 22.23
C PHE A 112 -8.46 -0.35 22.89
N ILE A 113 -9.69 -0.81 22.60
CA ILE A 113 -10.92 -0.30 23.24
C ILE A 113 -10.87 -0.48 24.74
N ASP A 114 -10.52 -1.68 25.23
CA ASP A 114 -10.40 -1.96 26.66
C ASP A 114 -9.43 -1.02 27.37
N LEU A 115 -8.33 -0.67 26.71
CA LEU A 115 -7.26 0.16 27.27
C LEU A 115 -7.51 1.66 27.14
N SER A 116 -8.26 2.09 26.14
CA SER A 116 -8.50 3.51 25.86
C SER A 116 -9.46 4.16 26.87
N HIS A 117 -10.24 3.36 27.60
CA HIS A 117 -11.33 3.84 28.48
C HIS A 117 -12.35 4.75 27.77
N GLN A 118 -12.48 4.59 26.44
CA GLN A 118 -13.38 5.36 25.60
C GLN A 118 -14.46 4.43 25.02
N GLU A 119 -15.65 4.97 24.80
CA GLU A 119 -16.70 4.24 24.08
C GLU A 119 -16.40 4.28 22.56
N LEU A 120 -15.63 3.31 22.09
CA LEU A 120 -15.22 3.18 20.71
C LEU A 120 -15.89 1.99 20.05
N ARG A 121 -16.16 2.13 18.76
CA ARG A 121 -16.64 1.05 17.89
C ARG A 121 -15.77 0.99 16.62
N GLY A 122 -15.47 -0.23 16.18
CA GLY A 122 -14.84 -0.48 14.90
C GLY A 122 -15.83 -0.99 13.85
N GLU A 123 -15.64 -0.56 12.62
CA GLU A 123 -16.40 -1.03 11.47
C GLU A 123 -15.44 -1.37 10.32
N ILE A 124 -15.52 -2.61 9.80
CA ILE A 124 -14.75 -2.98 8.60
C ILE A 124 -15.36 -2.27 7.39
N VAL A 125 -14.60 -1.33 6.84
CA VAL A 125 -15.04 -0.51 5.71
C VAL A 125 -14.52 -1.01 4.36
N ARG A 126 -13.42 -1.79 4.36
CA ARG A 126 -12.85 -2.37 3.13
C ARG A 126 -12.22 -3.73 3.39
N ASN A 127 -12.34 -4.61 2.38
CA ASN A 127 -11.66 -5.90 2.32
C ASN A 127 -10.77 -5.93 1.09
N LEU A 128 -9.47 -6.06 1.27
CA LEU A 128 -8.48 -6.01 0.21
C LEU A 128 -7.79 -7.36 0.05
N LEU A 129 -7.62 -7.78 -1.18
CA LEU A 129 -6.79 -8.92 -1.55
C LEU A 129 -5.37 -8.45 -1.81
N VAL A 130 -4.40 -9.18 -1.29
CA VAL A 130 -2.98 -8.98 -1.53
C VAL A 130 -2.54 -9.96 -2.61
N TYR A 131 -2.07 -9.43 -3.73
CA TYR A 131 -1.56 -10.21 -4.84
C TYR A 131 -0.06 -10.00 -5.01
N VAL A 132 0.64 -11.06 -5.37
CA VAL A 132 2.06 -11.05 -5.76
C VAL A 132 2.19 -11.62 -7.15
N LEU A 133 3.03 -11.03 -7.98
CA LEU A 133 3.29 -11.53 -9.31
C LEU A 133 4.22 -12.75 -9.24
N GLY A 134 3.70 -13.90 -9.65
CA GLY A 134 4.47 -15.10 -9.92
C GLY A 134 5.11 -15.04 -11.31
N THR A 135 4.64 -15.88 -12.22
CA THR A 135 5.05 -15.85 -13.62
C THR A 135 4.16 -14.88 -14.40
N LEU A 136 4.75 -13.87 -15.03
CA LEU A 136 3.99 -12.93 -15.85
C LEU A 136 3.43 -13.62 -17.09
N LEU A 137 2.11 -13.57 -17.24
CA LEU A 137 1.38 -14.04 -18.41
C LEU A 137 0.98 -12.84 -19.27
N ALA A 138 1.66 -12.67 -20.39
CA ALA A 138 1.37 -11.56 -21.29
C ALA A 138 -0.03 -11.71 -21.91
N PRO A 139 -0.88 -10.65 -21.88
CA PRO A 139 -2.16 -10.68 -22.57
C PRO A 139 -1.95 -10.69 -24.08
N PRO A 140 -2.94 -11.15 -24.89
CA PRO A 140 -2.87 -11.00 -26.34
C PRO A 140 -2.60 -9.54 -26.74
N PRO A 141 -1.77 -9.29 -27.77
CA PRO A 141 -1.49 -7.93 -28.23
C PRO A 141 -2.76 -7.15 -28.56
N GLY A 142 -2.85 -5.92 -28.06
CA GLY A 142 -3.94 -4.99 -28.33
C GLY A 142 -3.43 -3.75 -29.09
N PRO A 143 -4.35 -2.87 -29.55
CA PRO A 143 -3.96 -1.63 -30.19
C PRO A 143 -3.27 -0.68 -29.20
N GLY A 144 -2.33 0.12 -29.72
CA GLY A 144 -1.62 1.12 -28.93
C GLY A 144 -0.23 0.71 -28.46
N THR A 145 0.38 1.57 -27.68
CA THR A 145 1.71 1.41 -27.09
C THR A 145 1.76 2.10 -25.74
N TRP A 146 2.80 1.83 -24.96
CA TRP A 146 2.97 2.47 -23.66
C TRP A 146 4.20 3.37 -23.64
N ARG A 147 4.20 4.35 -22.73
CA ARG A 147 5.34 5.18 -22.38
C ARG A 147 5.27 5.66 -20.93
N VAL A 148 6.38 6.16 -20.42
CA VAL A 148 6.40 6.90 -19.15
C VAL A 148 5.64 8.21 -19.34
N ALA A 149 4.87 8.61 -18.34
CA ALA A 149 4.21 9.91 -18.29
C ALA A 149 5.21 11.01 -17.98
N SER A 150 4.91 12.22 -18.43
CA SER A 150 5.70 13.43 -18.14
C SER A 150 4.94 14.38 -17.21
N SER A 151 5.63 15.38 -16.66
CA SER A 151 5.03 16.43 -15.82
C SER A 151 3.96 17.24 -16.56
N SER A 152 4.01 17.34 -17.89
CA SER A 152 2.99 18.03 -18.69
C SER A 152 1.61 17.33 -18.65
N GLU A 153 1.54 16.09 -18.18
CA GLU A 153 0.30 15.31 -18.06
C GLU A 153 -0.30 15.35 -16.66
N PHE A 154 0.23 16.22 -15.80
CA PHE A 154 -0.24 16.32 -14.41
C PHE A 154 -1.76 16.55 -14.31
N ASP A 155 -2.32 17.50 -15.07
CA ASP A 155 -3.74 17.85 -15.01
C ASP A 155 -4.66 16.69 -15.46
N LEU A 156 -4.22 15.93 -16.46
CA LEU A 156 -4.91 14.71 -16.88
C LEU A 156 -4.86 13.65 -15.77
N LEU A 157 -3.68 13.41 -15.24
CA LEU A 157 -3.45 12.34 -14.27
C LEU A 157 -4.06 12.63 -12.92
N ILE A 158 -4.08 13.89 -12.45
CA ILE A 158 -4.77 14.23 -11.20
C ILE A 158 -6.29 14.05 -11.34
N THR A 159 -6.85 14.35 -12.52
CA THR A 159 -8.25 14.06 -12.81
C THR A 159 -8.52 12.54 -12.75
N TRP A 160 -7.65 11.73 -13.34
CA TRP A 160 -7.77 10.28 -13.33
C TRP A 160 -7.56 9.66 -11.95
N TRP A 161 -6.61 10.17 -11.14
CA TRP A 161 -6.40 9.71 -9.77
C TRP A 161 -7.58 10.07 -8.87
N ASN A 162 -8.22 11.23 -9.08
CA ASN A 162 -9.48 11.57 -8.42
C ASN A 162 -10.61 10.62 -8.85
N GLY A 163 -10.68 10.27 -10.14
CA GLY A 163 -11.60 9.25 -10.65
C GLY A 163 -11.37 7.88 -10.02
N PHE A 164 -10.12 7.46 -9.89
CA PHE A 164 -9.74 6.23 -9.17
C PHE A 164 -10.18 6.27 -7.70
N ALA A 165 -9.93 7.38 -7.01
CA ALA A 165 -10.33 7.56 -5.62
C ALA A 165 -11.85 7.51 -5.45
N ASN A 166 -12.63 8.09 -6.39
CA ASN A 166 -14.09 7.97 -6.40
C ASN A 166 -14.57 6.53 -6.58
N ASP A 167 -13.95 5.79 -7.50
CA ASP A 167 -14.35 4.41 -7.82
C ASP A 167 -13.99 3.43 -6.69
N THR A 168 -12.94 3.72 -5.92
CA THR A 168 -12.38 2.77 -4.94
C THR A 168 -12.54 3.19 -3.49
N GLY A 169 -13.01 4.42 -3.22
CA GLY A 169 -13.11 4.96 -1.87
C GLY A 169 -11.75 5.22 -1.19
N VAL A 170 -10.65 5.25 -1.96
CA VAL A 170 -9.32 5.58 -1.40
C VAL A 170 -9.26 7.06 -1.03
N GLU A 171 -8.64 7.36 0.11
CA GLU A 171 -8.43 8.73 0.55
C GLU A 171 -7.59 9.56 -0.44
N ARG A 172 -7.89 10.86 -0.50
CA ARG A 172 -7.24 11.81 -1.41
C ARG A 172 -6.15 12.65 -0.76
N HIS A 173 -5.90 12.45 0.52
CA HIS A 173 -4.88 13.23 1.23
C HIS A 173 -3.50 13.04 0.59
N GLY A 174 -2.83 14.15 0.28
CA GLY A 174 -1.50 14.14 -0.37
C GLY A 174 -1.48 13.58 -1.80
N LEU A 175 -2.63 13.51 -2.50
CA LEU A 175 -2.73 12.92 -3.83
C LEU A 175 -1.93 13.72 -4.87
N GLU A 176 -2.01 15.05 -4.85
CA GLU A 176 -1.28 15.91 -5.79
C GLU A 176 0.23 15.82 -5.59
N GLU A 177 0.68 15.94 -4.34
CA GLU A 177 2.10 15.82 -3.98
C GLU A 177 2.65 14.45 -4.36
N GLY A 178 1.90 13.40 -4.04
CA GLY A 178 2.25 12.03 -4.40
C GLY A 178 2.33 11.80 -5.91
N LEU A 179 1.44 12.43 -6.70
CA LEU A 179 1.47 12.36 -8.15
C LEU A 179 2.67 13.13 -8.71
N ARG A 180 2.96 14.34 -8.23
CA ARG A 180 4.16 15.12 -8.66
C ARG A 180 5.43 14.31 -8.43
N ALA A 181 5.64 13.81 -7.22
CA ALA A 181 6.78 12.97 -6.89
C ALA A 181 6.86 11.70 -7.76
N SER A 182 5.72 11.11 -8.11
CA SER A 182 5.68 9.92 -8.97
C SER A 182 6.02 10.23 -10.43
N LEU A 183 5.64 11.42 -10.93
CA LEU A 183 6.00 11.89 -12.26
C LEU A 183 7.49 12.23 -12.35
N ASP A 184 8.03 12.93 -11.36
CA ASP A 184 9.45 13.30 -11.30
C ASP A 184 10.35 12.07 -11.25
N ASP A 185 9.91 11.00 -10.57
CA ASP A 185 10.62 9.71 -10.48
C ASP A 185 10.34 8.77 -11.66
N GLY A 186 9.51 9.17 -12.65
CA GLY A 186 9.15 8.31 -13.78
C GLY A 186 8.37 7.04 -13.40
N ARG A 187 7.57 7.11 -12.31
CA ARG A 187 6.81 5.97 -11.77
C ARG A 187 5.34 5.91 -12.24
N VAL A 188 4.96 6.71 -13.24
CA VAL A 188 3.64 6.70 -13.86
C VAL A 188 3.78 6.42 -15.36
N TYR A 189 2.94 5.54 -15.84
CA TYR A 189 2.94 5.06 -17.24
C TYR A 189 1.58 5.28 -17.86
N LEU A 190 1.58 5.56 -19.17
CA LEU A 190 0.38 5.73 -19.97
C LEU A 190 0.31 4.70 -21.08
N TRP A 191 -0.89 4.20 -21.34
CA TRP A 191 -1.21 3.52 -22.60
C TRP A 191 -1.77 4.51 -23.59
N ILE A 192 -1.21 4.53 -24.81
CA ILE A 192 -1.56 5.45 -25.88
C ILE A 192 -2.23 4.64 -26.99
N ASP A 193 -3.44 4.99 -27.34
CA ASP A 193 -4.16 4.43 -28.50
C ASP A 193 -4.76 5.55 -29.34
N GLY A 194 -4.60 5.48 -30.67
CA GLY A 194 -4.98 6.56 -31.60
C GLY A 194 -4.32 7.91 -31.26
N GLY A 195 -3.13 7.91 -30.69
CA GLY A 195 -2.40 9.11 -30.29
C GLY A 195 -2.90 9.76 -28.97
N GLN A 196 -3.86 9.14 -28.27
CA GLN A 196 -4.45 9.66 -27.03
C GLN A 196 -4.13 8.75 -25.85
N PRO A 197 -3.86 9.30 -24.65
CA PRO A 197 -3.81 8.53 -23.41
C PRO A 197 -5.18 7.91 -23.12
N VAL A 198 -5.20 6.60 -22.82
CA VAL A 198 -6.46 5.85 -22.56
C VAL A 198 -6.44 5.05 -21.25
N CYS A 199 -5.26 4.89 -20.65
CA CYS A 199 -5.10 4.21 -19.36
C CYS A 199 -3.81 4.69 -18.70
N ALA A 200 -3.79 4.70 -17.34
CA ALA A 200 -2.59 4.97 -16.57
C ALA A 200 -2.35 3.88 -15.52
N VAL A 201 -1.08 3.61 -15.26
CA VAL A 201 -0.58 2.74 -14.20
C VAL A 201 0.54 3.45 -13.47
N GLY A 202 0.47 3.48 -12.14
CA GLY A 202 1.57 3.91 -11.30
C GLY A 202 2.22 2.75 -10.55
N HIS A 203 3.33 3.02 -9.88
CA HIS A 203 3.85 2.14 -8.83
C HIS A 203 4.43 2.93 -7.65
N SER A 204 4.49 2.29 -6.49
CA SER A 204 5.13 2.86 -5.30
C SER A 204 6.64 3.09 -5.52
N PRO A 205 7.31 3.87 -4.68
CA PRO A 205 8.76 3.76 -4.56
C PRO A 205 9.18 2.30 -4.40
N ILE A 206 10.34 1.95 -4.96
CA ILE A 206 10.93 0.63 -4.79
C ILE A 206 11.45 0.52 -3.36
N VAL A 207 11.12 -0.56 -2.70
CA VAL A 207 11.58 -0.85 -1.33
C VAL A 207 12.66 -1.92 -1.42
N ASP A 208 13.87 -1.53 -1.08
CA ASP A 208 14.99 -2.46 -1.00
C ASP A 208 15.05 -3.08 0.40
N VAL A 209 15.21 -4.38 0.44
CA VAL A 209 15.47 -5.18 1.63
C VAL A 209 16.56 -6.23 1.31
N PRO A 210 17.24 -6.81 2.30
CA PRO A 210 18.30 -7.80 2.04
C PRO A 210 17.89 -8.96 1.13
N SER A 211 16.61 -9.34 1.12
CA SER A 211 16.08 -10.43 0.26
C SER A 211 15.74 -10.01 -1.17
N GLY A 212 15.81 -8.72 -1.52
CA GLY A 212 15.51 -8.20 -2.85
C GLY A 212 14.76 -6.88 -2.82
N SER A 213 14.28 -6.45 -3.98
CA SER A 213 13.54 -5.19 -4.15
C SER A 213 12.07 -5.47 -4.47
N VAL A 214 11.15 -4.71 -3.91
CA VAL A 214 9.71 -4.86 -4.13
C VAL A 214 9.06 -3.51 -4.47
N ALA A 215 8.17 -3.52 -5.46
CA ALA A 215 7.29 -2.39 -5.77
C ALA A 215 5.82 -2.82 -5.76
N ARG A 216 4.94 -1.90 -5.37
CA ARG A 216 3.49 -2.09 -5.43
C ARG A 216 2.93 -1.39 -6.66
N ILE A 217 2.31 -2.16 -7.57
CA ILE A 217 1.60 -1.64 -8.72
C ILE A 217 0.31 -0.95 -8.25
N GLY A 218 0.10 0.25 -8.70
CA GLY A 218 -1.10 1.07 -8.46
C GLY A 218 -0.77 2.56 -8.26
N PRO A 219 -1.76 3.41 -8.52
CA PRO A 219 -3.10 3.11 -9.05
C PRO A 219 -3.08 2.58 -10.49
N VAL A 220 -4.14 1.84 -10.86
CA VAL A 220 -4.43 1.45 -12.23
C VAL A 220 -5.79 2.04 -12.61
N TYR A 221 -5.82 2.92 -13.59
CA TYR A 221 -7.05 3.61 -13.95
C TYR A 221 -7.27 3.67 -15.46
N THR A 222 -8.49 3.35 -15.86
CA THR A 222 -8.99 3.54 -17.21
C THR A 222 -10.27 4.37 -17.10
N PRO A 223 -10.37 5.53 -17.77
CA PRO A 223 -11.59 6.34 -17.77
C PRO A 223 -12.80 5.52 -18.22
N PRO A 224 -14.02 5.80 -17.70
CA PRO A 224 -15.20 4.99 -17.95
C PRO A 224 -15.46 4.70 -19.44
N GLU A 225 -15.30 5.71 -20.31
CA GLU A 225 -15.52 5.64 -21.75
C GLU A 225 -14.48 4.78 -22.50
N MET A 226 -13.34 4.49 -21.85
CA MET A 226 -12.26 3.67 -22.41
C MET A 226 -12.20 2.25 -21.83
N ARG A 227 -13.10 1.91 -20.88
CA ARG A 227 -13.11 0.60 -20.22
C ARG A 227 -13.50 -0.53 -21.18
N ARG A 228 -13.24 -1.76 -20.75
CA ARG A 228 -13.57 -3.02 -21.45
C ARG A 228 -12.87 -3.21 -22.80
N ARG A 229 -11.76 -2.49 -23.03
CA ARG A 229 -10.92 -2.62 -24.23
C ARG A 229 -9.56 -3.30 -23.96
N GLY A 230 -9.34 -3.79 -22.71
CA GLY A 230 -8.12 -4.50 -22.33
C GLY A 230 -6.92 -3.62 -21.94
N TYR A 231 -7.04 -2.28 -22.00
CA TYR A 231 -5.91 -1.36 -21.79
C TYR A 231 -5.25 -1.51 -20.41
N ALA A 232 -6.04 -1.67 -19.33
CA ALA A 232 -5.48 -1.88 -17.98
C ALA A 232 -4.60 -3.14 -17.93
N GLY A 233 -5.04 -4.25 -18.51
CA GLY A 233 -4.26 -5.48 -18.58
C GLY A 233 -2.98 -5.31 -19.41
N GLN A 234 -3.06 -4.67 -20.58
CA GLN A 234 -1.90 -4.40 -21.44
C GLN A 234 -0.85 -3.55 -20.72
N LEU A 235 -1.27 -2.44 -20.13
CA LEU A 235 -0.36 -1.53 -19.45
C LEU A 235 0.23 -2.13 -18.19
N THR A 236 -0.60 -2.82 -17.37
CA THR A 236 -0.09 -3.51 -16.17
C THR A 236 0.94 -4.57 -16.55
N ALA A 237 0.69 -5.36 -17.61
CA ALA A 237 1.65 -6.37 -18.08
C ALA A 237 2.96 -5.74 -18.54
N ALA A 238 2.89 -4.65 -19.31
CA ALA A 238 4.08 -3.95 -19.82
C ALA A 238 4.93 -3.37 -18.68
N VAL A 239 4.30 -2.69 -17.71
CA VAL A 239 4.98 -2.15 -16.52
C VAL A 239 5.56 -3.28 -15.67
N SER A 240 4.80 -4.36 -15.48
CA SER A 240 5.27 -5.55 -14.75
C SER A 240 6.50 -6.16 -15.42
N ALA A 241 6.48 -6.35 -16.73
CA ALA A 241 7.63 -6.88 -17.49
C ALA A 241 8.88 -6.01 -17.33
N GLN A 242 8.71 -4.68 -17.42
CA GLN A 242 9.81 -3.73 -17.24
C GLN A 242 10.44 -3.81 -15.84
N LEU A 243 9.63 -3.84 -14.79
CA LEU A 243 10.11 -3.87 -13.41
C LEU A 243 10.72 -5.24 -13.06
N MET A 244 10.10 -6.35 -13.49
CA MET A 244 10.67 -7.70 -13.33
C MET A 244 12.01 -7.84 -14.04
N GLY A 245 12.16 -7.24 -15.22
CA GLY A 245 13.43 -7.22 -15.95
C GLY A 245 14.57 -6.52 -15.20
N ARG A 246 14.24 -5.73 -14.18
CA ARG A 246 15.18 -5.09 -13.24
C ARG A 246 15.37 -5.90 -11.95
N GLY A 247 14.78 -7.09 -11.85
CA GLY A 247 14.85 -7.92 -10.64
C GLY A 247 13.92 -7.47 -9.50
N ILE A 248 12.89 -6.68 -9.79
CA ILE A 248 11.96 -6.15 -8.79
C ILE A 248 10.76 -7.10 -8.66
N GLY A 249 10.51 -7.59 -7.43
CA GLY A 249 9.30 -8.31 -7.07
C GLY A 249 8.09 -7.37 -7.07
N LEU A 250 6.94 -7.86 -7.53
CA LEU A 250 5.75 -7.03 -7.71
C LEU A 250 4.58 -7.53 -6.89
N MET A 251 3.87 -6.59 -6.31
CA MET A 251 2.62 -6.83 -5.61
C MET A 251 1.56 -5.79 -6.00
N LEU A 252 0.32 -6.04 -5.61
CA LEU A 252 -0.76 -5.06 -5.66
C LEU A 252 -1.84 -5.38 -4.62
N PHE A 253 -2.65 -4.36 -4.32
CA PHE A 253 -3.91 -4.52 -3.61
C PHE A 253 -5.08 -4.33 -4.56
N THR A 254 -6.15 -5.06 -4.30
CA THR A 254 -7.43 -4.87 -5.00
C THR A 254 -8.58 -5.13 -4.05
N ASP A 255 -9.69 -4.41 -4.24
CA ASP A 255 -10.89 -4.66 -3.47
C ASP A 255 -11.44 -6.06 -3.77
N MET A 256 -11.76 -6.82 -2.73
CA MET A 256 -12.35 -8.16 -2.85
C MET A 256 -13.65 -8.14 -3.68
N ALA A 257 -14.43 -7.06 -3.57
CA ALA A 257 -15.68 -6.89 -4.31
C ALA A 257 -15.46 -6.55 -5.79
N ASN A 258 -14.25 -6.16 -6.20
CA ASN A 258 -13.95 -5.78 -7.59
C ASN A 258 -13.57 -7.00 -8.45
N ALA A 259 -14.57 -7.81 -8.81
CA ALA A 259 -14.37 -9.01 -9.64
C ALA A 259 -13.66 -8.74 -10.98
N THR A 260 -13.87 -7.55 -11.57
CA THR A 260 -13.24 -7.16 -12.84
C THR A 260 -11.73 -7.03 -12.69
N SER A 261 -11.28 -6.26 -11.71
CA SER A 261 -9.85 -6.07 -11.43
C SER A 261 -9.18 -7.38 -11.00
N ASN A 262 -9.82 -8.15 -10.11
CA ASN A 262 -9.34 -9.45 -9.65
C ASN A 262 -9.10 -10.39 -10.84
N GLY A 263 -10.07 -10.46 -11.78
CA GLY A 263 -9.93 -11.27 -12.98
C GLY A 263 -8.82 -10.79 -13.93
N VAL A 264 -8.55 -9.49 -14.01
CA VAL A 264 -7.43 -8.96 -14.80
C VAL A 264 -6.10 -9.43 -14.21
N TYR A 265 -5.87 -9.21 -12.93
CA TYR A 265 -4.59 -9.52 -12.29
C TYR A 265 -4.30 -11.02 -12.25
N THR A 266 -5.30 -11.87 -11.96
CA THR A 266 -5.13 -13.32 -12.01
C THR A 266 -4.72 -13.80 -13.41
N ARG A 267 -5.32 -13.25 -14.48
CA ARG A 267 -4.93 -13.60 -15.87
C ARG A 267 -3.52 -13.16 -16.24
N LEU A 268 -2.97 -12.13 -15.56
CA LEU A 268 -1.60 -11.68 -15.72
C LEU A 268 -0.58 -12.50 -14.92
N GLY A 269 -1.03 -13.47 -14.11
CA GLY A 269 -0.16 -14.30 -13.28
C GLY A 269 0.08 -13.74 -11.87
N TYR A 270 -0.75 -12.80 -11.42
CA TYR A 270 -0.76 -12.40 -10.03
C TYR A 270 -1.53 -13.43 -9.19
N GLU A 271 -0.92 -13.87 -8.12
CA GLU A 271 -1.44 -14.87 -7.20
C GLU A 271 -1.81 -14.23 -5.87
N LYS A 272 -2.99 -14.56 -5.35
CA LYS A 272 -3.42 -14.08 -4.03
C LYS A 272 -2.58 -14.76 -2.96
N ILE A 273 -1.98 -13.97 -2.07
CA ILE A 273 -1.19 -14.46 -0.94
C ILE A 273 -1.84 -14.19 0.41
N ASP A 274 -2.66 -13.12 0.52
CA ASP A 274 -3.27 -12.72 1.80
C ASP A 274 -4.52 -11.86 1.59
N GLU A 275 -5.19 -11.56 2.71
CA GLU A 275 -6.29 -10.61 2.80
C GLU A 275 -6.03 -9.62 3.93
N ILE A 276 -6.24 -8.35 3.67
CA ILE A 276 -6.21 -7.31 4.69
C ILE A 276 -7.55 -6.58 4.76
N VAL A 277 -7.85 -6.03 5.91
CA VAL A 277 -9.02 -5.19 6.13
C VAL A 277 -8.62 -3.78 6.52
N GLU A 278 -9.45 -2.83 6.17
CA GLU A 278 -9.44 -1.49 6.74
C GLU A 278 -10.66 -1.36 7.66
N CYS A 279 -10.38 -1.02 8.90
CA CYS A 279 -11.38 -0.85 9.95
C CYS A 279 -11.40 0.62 10.39
N ALA A 280 -12.52 1.30 10.24
CA ALA A 280 -12.72 2.63 10.83
C ALA A 280 -12.99 2.50 12.33
N VAL A 281 -12.43 3.42 13.13
CA VAL A 281 -12.68 3.53 14.57
C VAL A 281 -13.45 4.82 14.82
N GLN A 282 -14.56 4.72 15.53
CA GLN A 282 -15.47 5.83 15.78
C GLN A 282 -15.87 5.87 17.25
N HIS A 283 -16.08 7.08 17.79
CA HIS A 283 -16.74 7.25 19.08
C HIS A 283 -18.22 6.88 18.98
N VAL A 284 -18.74 6.22 20.01
CA VAL A 284 -20.16 5.83 20.10
C VAL A 284 -20.98 6.97 20.66
#